data_d9b8ef27cc30437b1d7a16ccbc6c2d96
#
_entry.id   d9b8ef27cc30437b1d7a16ccbc6c2d96
#
_cell.length_a   1.000
_cell.length_b   1.000
_cell.length_c   1.000
_cell.angle_alpha   90.00
_cell.angle_beta   90.00
_cell.angle_gamma   90.00
#
_symmetry.space_group_name_H-M   'P 1'
#
loop_
_entity.id
_entity.type
_entity.pdbx_description
1 polymer ?
#
loop_
_entity_poly.entity_id
_entity_poly.type
_entity_poly.pdbx_seq_one_letter_code
_entity_poly.pdbx_strand_id
1 'polypeptide(L)'
;TDYDISDRLYFEELSFERVADIYDFEKSTSVVVSVGGQTPNNISKKIDQYGIKILGTAASDIDRAEDRKKFSQLMDDLGIKQPVWNSFTDMEIALKFAKDVGYPILVRPSYVLSGAAMNLCYNPIELKHFIEKATNINKKHPVTISKYITNAREIEFDGVAEKGIVKVFAISNHIEHAGVHSGDATIVYPAERVRFFSGERMIEIAKQLSKSLNISGPFNIQFMVKDNEVYVIEMNLRASRTFPFISKVTGVNFAEVIVDSFFGKAKDYKIKYPNYVAVKAPQFSFARMEGADPALGVEMGSTGEVACFGDTAEEAYLKSLLSTGLSLKNKSALVTIGG
;
A
#
# COMPACT_ATOMS: atom_id res chain seq x y z
N THR A 1 0.21 20.26 -5.10
CA THR A 1 -0.30 21.57 -5.54
C THR A 1 0.76 22.67 -5.47
N ASP A 2 2.02 22.30 -5.60
CA ASP A 2 3.13 23.24 -5.58
C ASP A 2 3.22 23.86 -6.98
N TYR A 3 2.57 25.02 -7.14
CA TYR A 3 2.38 25.69 -8.42
C TYR A 3 3.68 26.17 -9.07
N ASP A 4 4.76 26.28 -8.29
CA ASP A 4 6.07 26.74 -8.70
C ASP A 4 7.07 25.61 -9.01
N ILE A 5 6.67 24.35 -8.89
CA ILE A 5 7.52 23.16 -9.14
C ILE A 5 7.40 22.67 -10.58
N SER A 6 6.22 22.83 -11.19
CA SER A 6 5.96 22.41 -12.56
C SER A 6 5.95 23.61 -13.52
N ASP A 7 6.33 23.40 -14.79
CA ASP A 7 6.24 24.43 -15.83
C ASP A 7 4.79 24.89 -16.03
N ARG A 8 3.82 23.96 -15.87
CA ARG A 8 2.40 24.25 -15.94
C ARG A 8 1.63 23.33 -14.99
N LEU A 9 0.73 23.93 -14.23
CA LEU A 9 -0.15 23.25 -13.30
C LEU A 9 -1.60 23.38 -13.76
N TYR A 10 -2.29 22.25 -13.88
CA TYR A 10 -3.70 22.16 -14.23
C TYR A 10 -4.50 21.70 -13.03
N PHE A 11 -5.51 22.46 -12.63
CA PHE A 11 -6.48 22.09 -11.61
C PHE A 11 -7.71 21.51 -12.28
N GLU A 12 -7.65 20.22 -12.56
CA GLU A 12 -8.69 19.49 -13.27
C GLU A 12 -8.97 18.16 -12.60
N GLU A 13 -10.12 17.56 -12.91
CA GLU A 13 -10.41 16.20 -12.52
C GLU A 13 -9.41 15.23 -13.19
N LEU A 14 -8.91 14.27 -12.42
CA LEU A 14 -8.05 13.22 -12.97
C LEU A 14 -8.87 12.15 -13.69
N SER A 15 -9.67 12.58 -14.68
CA SER A 15 -10.35 11.70 -15.63
C SER A 15 -9.47 11.46 -16.86
N PHE A 16 -9.71 10.33 -17.55
CA PHE A 16 -9.00 10.04 -18.79
C PHE A 16 -9.17 11.15 -19.83
N GLU A 17 -10.39 11.68 -19.95
CA GLU A 17 -10.78 12.69 -20.93
C GLU A 17 -9.96 13.98 -20.72
N ARG A 18 -9.84 14.43 -19.46
CA ARG A 18 -9.07 15.64 -19.13
C ARG A 18 -7.58 15.46 -19.34
N VAL A 19 -7.06 14.27 -19.00
CA VAL A 19 -5.65 13.96 -19.23
C VAL A 19 -5.34 13.93 -20.74
N ALA A 20 -6.22 13.36 -21.55
CA ALA A 20 -6.07 13.33 -23.00
C ALA A 20 -6.13 14.73 -23.61
N ASP A 21 -7.09 15.57 -23.21
CA ASP A 21 -7.22 16.97 -23.65
C ASP A 21 -5.93 17.78 -23.36
N ILE A 22 -5.39 17.64 -22.14
CA ILE A 22 -4.15 18.34 -21.74
C ILE A 22 -2.96 17.78 -22.51
N TYR A 23 -2.87 16.48 -22.68
CA TYR A 23 -1.81 15.82 -23.45
C TYR A 23 -1.74 16.35 -24.89
N ASP A 24 -2.88 16.45 -25.56
CA ASP A 24 -2.98 16.95 -26.93
C ASP A 24 -2.73 18.46 -27.00
N PHE A 25 -3.25 19.23 -26.04
CA PHE A 25 -3.04 20.68 -25.95
C PHE A 25 -1.59 21.05 -25.73
N GLU A 26 -0.91 20.37 -24.82
CA GLU A 26 0.51 20.60 -24.50
C GLU A 26 1.47 19.92 -25.51
N LYS A 27 0.94 19.10 -26.41
CA LYS A 27 1.74 18.28 -27.35
C LYS A 27 2.77 17.43 -26.63
N SER A 28 2.36 16.87 -25.50
CA SER A 28 3.21 16.02 -24.67
C SER A 28 3.60 14.77 -25.43
N THR A 29 4.76 14.20 -25.13
CA THR A 29 5.23 12.96 -25.80
C THR A 29 4.91 11.70 -25.00
N SER A 30 4.56 11.86 -23.74
CA SER A 30 4.32 10.73 -22.82
C SER A 30 3.70 11.23 -21.50
N VAL A 31 3.18 10.29 -20.72
CA VAL A 31 2.63 10.54 -19.37
C VAL A 31 3.28 9.63 -18.34
N VAL A 32 3.30 10.06 -17.08
CA VAL A 32 3.68 9.26 -15.92
C VAL A 32 2.43 9.00 -15.11
N VAL A 33 2.13 7.72 -14.86
CA VAL A 33 0.93 7.28 -14.09
C VAL A 33 1.29 6.70 -12.72
N SER A 34 2.57 6.54 -12.42
CA SER A 34 3.06 5.90 -11.19
C SER A 34 3.28 6.86 -10.02
N VAL A 35 2.81 8.11 -10.13
CA VAL A 35 2.81 9.12 -9.06
C VAL A 35 1.43 9.77 -8.95
N GLY A 36 1.09 10.31 -7.79
CA GLY A 36 -0.24 10.91 -7.55
C GLY A 36 -1.30 9.94 -7.00
N GLY A 37 -0.88 8.84 -6.41
CA GLY A 37 -1.78 7.85 -5.79
C GLY A 37 -2.38 6.85 -6.79
N GLN A 38 -3.57 6.34 -6.48
CA GLN A 38 -4.21 5.26 -7.24
C GLN A 38 -4.91 5.75 -8.51
N THR A 39 -5.42 6.98 -8.51
CA THR A 39 -6.23 7.50 -9.63
C THR A 39 -5.51 7.48 -10.97
N PRO A 40 -4.24 7.93 -11.09
CA PRO A 40 -3.51 7.82 -12.35
C PRO A 40 -3.32 6.38 -12.82
N ASN A 41 -3.07 5.44 -11.92
CA ASN A 41 -2.95 4.02 -12.27
C ASN A 41 -4.27 3.46 -12.83
N ASN A 42 -5.40 3.83 -12.24
CA ASN A 42 -6.72 3.35 -12.67
C ASN A 42 -7.06 3.72 -14.12
N ILE A 43 -6.57 4.85 -14.62
CA ILE A 43 -6.81 5.30 -15.99
C ILE A 43 -5.72 4.83 -16.98
N SER A 44 -4.66 4.16 -16.51
CA SER A 44 -3.51 3.76 -17.34
C SER A 44 -3.92 2.95 -18.57
N LYS A 45 -4.87 2.03 -18.42
CA LYS A 45 -5.37 1.20 -19.52
C LYS A 45 -6.08 2.01 -20.62
N LYS A 46 -6.87 3.03 -20.23
CA LYS A 46 -7.52 3.92 -21.21
C LYS A 46 -6.49 4.79 -21.92
N ILE A 47 -5.48 5.26 -21.20
CA ILE A 47 -4.35 6.05 -21.73
C ILE A 47 -3.60 5.25 -22.78
N ASP A 48 -3.25 3.99 -22.49
CA ASP A 48 -2.55 3.09 -23.41
C ASP A 48 -3.40 2.78 -24.65
N GLN A 49 -4.70 2.50 -24.47
CA GLN A 49 -5.64 2.26 -25.57
C GLN A 49 -5.83 3.49 -26.49
N TYR A 50 -5.70 4.67 -25.98
CA TYR A 50 -5.74 5.91 -26.76
C TYR A 50 -4.45 6.14 -27.58
N GLY A 51 -3.39 5.38 -27.29
CA GLY A 51 -2.10 5.49 -27.95
C GLY A 51 -1.12 6.48 -27.29
N ILE A 52 -1.43 6.95 -26.10
CA ILE A 52 -0.52 7.81 -25.31
C ILE A 52 0.53 6.93 -24.67
N LYS A 53 1.80 7.26 -24.89
CA LYS A 53 2.94 6.55 -24.31
C LYS A 53 3.02 6.77 -22.80
N ILE A 54 3.03 5.69 -22.04
CA ILE A 54 3.31 5.71 -20.61
C ILE A 54 4.81 5.58 -20.37
N LEU A 55 5.40 6.50 -19.58
CA LEU A 55 6.75 6.35 -19.05
C LEU A 55 6.68 5.52 -17.76
N GLY A 56 7.47 4.47 -17.72
CA GLY A 56 7.48 3.56 -16.59
C GLY A 56 6.93 2.17 -16.94
N THR A 57 6.26 1.56 -15.98
CA THR A 57 5.67 0.23 -16.14
C THR A 57 4.49 0.26 -17.11
N ALA A 58 4.40 -0.73 -17.99
CA ALA A 58 3.36 -0.83 -18.99
C ALA A 58 1.96 -0.99 -18.37
N ALA A 59 0.92 -0.44 -18.99
CA ALA A 59 -0.45 -0.55 -18.51
C ALA A 59 -0.93 -2.00 -18.33
N SER A 60 -0.47 -2.91 -19.18
CA SER A 60 -0.76 -4.34 -19.06
C SER A 60 -0.20 -4.98 -17.80
N ASP A 61 0.99 -4.56 -17.36
CA ASP A 61 1.62 -5.06 -16.14
C ASP A 61 1.05 -4.38 -14.90
N ILE A 62 0.65 -3.11 -15.01
CA ILE A 62 -0.15 -2.43 -13.97
C ILE A 62 -1.47 -3.19 -13.76
N ASP A 63 -2.20 -3.52 -14.82
CA ASP A 63 -3.45 -4.29 -14.76
C ASP A 63 -3.25 -5.70 -14.15
N ARG A 64 -2.10 -6.34 -14.40
CA ARG A 64 -1.76 -7.63 -13.77
C ARG A 64 -1.50 -7.53 -12.28
N ALA A 65 -0.95 -6.42 -11.81
CA ALA A 65 -0.70 -6.18 -10.39
C ALA A 65 -1.96 -5.71 -9.64
N GLU A 66 -2.80 -4.89 -10.28
CA GLU A 66 -3.98 -4.28 -9.66
C GLU A 66 -5.23 -5.19 -9.71
N ASP A 67 -5.36 -6.03 -10.74
CA ASP A 67 -6.44 -7.01 -10.81
C ASP A 67 -6.17 -8.16 -9.85
N ARG A 68 -7.01 -8.29 -8.82
CA ARG A 68 -6.84 -9.27 -7.75
C ARG A 68 -6.67 -10.70 -8.24
N LYS A 69 -7.46 -11.10 -9.25
CA LYS A 69 -7.41 -12.47 -9.78
C LYS A 69 -6.11 -12.72 -10.54
N LYS A 70 -5.69 -11.75 -11.37
CA LYS A 70 -4.44 -11.84 -12.12
C LYS A 70 -3.23 -11.82 -11.20
N PHE A 71 -3.26 -10.96 -10.19
CA PHE A 71 -2.18 -10.89 -9.20
C PHE A 71 -2.06 -12.17 -8.40
N SER A 72 -3.18 -12.73 -7.94
CA SER A 72 -3.15 -14.00 -7.20
C SER A 72 -2.70 -15.17 -8.06
N GLN A 73 -3.10 -15.22 -9.32
CA GLN A 73 -2.56 -16.21 -10.26
C GLN A 73 -1.04 -16.06 -10.44
N LEU A 74 -0.55 -14.83 -10.54
CA LEU A 74 0.88 -14.55 -10.59
C LEU A 74 1.61 -15.05 -9.34
N MET A 75 1.01 -14.88 -8.14
CA MET A 75 1.58 -15.43 -6.91
C MET A 75 1.69 -16.96 -6.95
N ASP A 76 0.63 -17.61 -7.40
CA ASP A 76 0.57 -19.08 -7.52
C ASP A 76 1.61 -19.58 -8.54
N ASP A 77 1.70 -18.95 -9.71
CA ASP A 77 2.66 -19.30 -10.78
C ASP A 77 4.12 -19.14 -10.32
N LEU A 78 4.39 -18.19 -9.42
CA LEU A 78 5.72 -17.95 -8.85
C LEU A 78 5.99 -18.71 -7.55
N GLY A 79 5.02 -19.45 -7.03
CA GLY A 79 5.14 -20.15 -5.75
C GLY A 79 5.30 -19.20 -4.55
N ILE A 80 4.72 -18.00 -4.64
CA ILE A 80 4.76 -16.98 -3.60
C ILE A 80 3.53 -17.13 -2.71
N LYS A 81 3.73 -17.20 -1.40
CA LYS A 81 2.63 -17.35 -0.45
C LYS A 81 1.77 -16.08 -0.38
N GLN A 82 0.47 -16.28 -0.37
CA GLN A 82 -0.55 -15.26 -0.12
C GLN A 82 -1.63 -15.82 0.82
N PRO A 83 -2.43 -15.00 1.52
CA PRO A 83 -3.56 -15.49 2.26
C PRO A 83 -4.52 -16.28 1.36
N VAL A 84 -5.01 -17.41 1.82
CA VAL A 84 -5.99 -18.21 1.06
C VAL A 84 -7.20 -17.33 0.74
N TRP A 85 -7.61 -17.30 -0.50
CA TRP A 85 -8.67 -16.41 -0.99
C TRP A 85 -9.49 -17.04 -2.12
N ASN A 86 -10.68 -16.55 -2.33
CA ASN A 86 -11.46 -16.84 -3.55
C ASN A 86 -12.54 -15.75 -3.76
N SER A 87 -13.13 -15.72 -4.95
CA SER A 87 -14.20 -14.78 -5.33
C SER A 87 -15.49 -15.53 -5.59
N PHE A 88 -16.61 -15.01 -5.08
CA PHE A 88 -17.90 -15.67 -5.08
C PHE A 88 -19.02 -14.74 -5.56
N THR A 89 -19.93 -15.29 -6.34
CA THR A 89 -21.22 -14.69 -6.70
C THR A 89 -22.37 -15.42 -5.99
N ASP A 90 -22.09 -16.56 -5.40
CA ASP A 90 -23.06 -17.40 -4.68
C ASP A 90 -22.78 -17.40 -3.17
N MET A 91 -23.82 -17.17 -2.39
CA MET A 91 -23.77 -17.06 -0.93
C MET A 91 -23.37 -18.38 -0.26
N GLU A 92 -23.97 -19.51 -0.71
CA GLU A 92 -23.76 -20.79 -0.05
C GLU A 92 -22.34 -21.30 -0.28
N ILE A 93 -21.83 -21.09 -1.50
CA ILE A 93 -20.44 -21.43 -1.83
C ILE A 93 -19.47 -20.55 -1.04
N ALA A 94 -19.79 -19.28 -0.87
CA ALA A 94 -19.00 -18.35 -0.05
C ALA A 94 -18.96 -18.76 1.42
N LEU A 95 -20.10 -19.12 2.00
CA LEU A 95 -20.20 -19.61 3.39
C LEU A 95 -19.44 -20.91 3.58
N LYS A 96 -19.52 -21.84 2.62
CA LYS A 96 -18.75 -23.09 2.65
C LYS A 96 -17.26 -22.83 2.64
N PHE A 97 -16.78 -22.01 1.72
CA PHE A 97 -15.37 -21.63 1.67
C PHE A 97 -14.90 -20.99 2.97
N ALA A 98 -15.67 -20.04 3.53
CA ALA A 98 -15.34 -19.39 4.79
C ALA A 98 -15.25 -20.39 5.96
N LYS A 99 -16.11 -21.42 5.97
CA LYS A 99 -16.06 -22.49 6.96
C LYS A 99 -14.79 -23.35 6.80
N ASP A 100 -14.42 -23.66 5.57
CA ASP A 100 -13.26 -24.51 5.26
C ASP A 100 -11.94 -23.81 5.61
N VAL A 101 -11.81 -22.49 5.31
CA VAL A 101 -10.61 -21.72 5.65
C VAL A 101 -10.60 -21.23 7.12
N GLY A 102 -11.74 -21.26 7.79
CA GLY A 102 -11.93 -20.82 9.17
C GLY A 102 -11.95 -19.30 9.36
N TYR A 103 -12.69 -18.86 10.36
CA TYR A 103 -12.78 -17.45 10.76
C TYR A 103 -11.57 -17.03 11.62
N PRO A 104 -11.24 -15.72 11.71
CA PRO A 104 -11.82 -14.62 10.96
C PRO A 104 -11.42 -14.60 9.49
N ILE A 105 -12.27 -13.95 8.68
CA ILE A 105 -12.07 -13.73 7.24
C ILE A 105 -12.26 -12.27 6.89
N LEU A 106 -11.56 -11.82 5.86
CA LEU A 106 -11.71 -10.50 5.28
C LEU A 106 -12.58 -10.59 4.02
N VAL A 107 -13.61 -9.77 3.97
CA VAL A 107 -14.58 -9.72 2.85
C VAL A 107 -14.46 -8.39 2.14
N ARG A 108 -14.33 -8.44 0.80
CA ARG A 108 -14.20 -7.27 -0.07
C ARG A 108 -15.20 -7.38 -1.20
N PRO A 109 -16.15 -6.44 -1.35
CA PRO A 109 -16.94 -6.34 -2.57
C PRO A 109 -16.05 -5.97 -3.75
N SER A 110 -16.28 -6.54 -4.93
CA SER A 110 -15.51 -6.19 -6.13
C SER A 110 -15.86 -4.80 -6.68
N TYR A 111 -16.93 -4.19 -6.20
CA TYR A 111 -17.34 -2.85 -6.59
C TYR A 111 -17.78 -2.06 -5.37
N VAL A 112 -17.02 -1.04 -5.03
CA VAL A 112 -17.36 -0.12 -3.91
C VAL A 112 -17.91 1.16 -4.50
N LEU A 113 -19.23 1.34 -4.40
CA LEU A 113 -19.83 2.67 -4.48
C LEU A 113 -19.84 3.23 -3.05
N SER A 114 -18.97 4.20 -2.78
CA SER A 114 -18.87 5.00 -1.56
C SER A 114 -19.30 4.32 -0.25
N GLY A 115 -18.34 3.91 0.58
CA GLY A 115 -18.56 3.57 1.98
C GLY A 115 -18.91 2.12 2.31
N ALA A 116 -18.95 1.19 1.34
CA ALA A 116 -19.05 -0.25 1.62
C ALA A 116 -17.68 -0.90 1.52
N ALA A 117 -16.82 -0.57 2.45
CA ALA A 117 -15.46 -1.00 2.58
C ALA A 117 -15.31 -2.50 2.88
N MET A 118 -14.06 -2.92 2.90
CA MET A 118 -13.66 -4.21 3.43
C MET A 118 -14.19 -4.42 4.85
N ASN A 119 -14.67 -5.63 5.14
CA ASN A 119 -15.16 -5.99 6.46
C ASN A 119 -14.50 -7.25 6.98
N LEU A 120 -14.18 -7.25 8.26
CA LEU A 120 -13.69 -8.43 8.96
C LEU A 120 -14.89 -9.15 9.57
N CYS A 121 -15.07 -10.44 9.19
CA CYS A 121 -16.14 -11.27 9.70
C CYS A 121 -15.57 -12.37 10.59
N TYR A 122 -16.12 -12.51 11.78
CA TYR A 122 -15.67 -13.47 12.80
C TYR A 122 -16.54 -14.73 12.85
N ASN A 123 -17.68 -14.73 12.18
CA ASN A 123 -18.63 -15.83 12.17
C ASN A 123 -19.52 -15.81 10.91
N PRO A 124 -20.26 -16.91 10.64
CA PRO A 124 -21.11 -17.02 9.46
C PRO A 124 -22.25 -15.99 9.41
N ILE A 125 -22.75 -15.53 10.56
CA ILE A 125 -23.86 -14.57 10.64
C ILE A 125 -23.38 -13.21 10.12
N GLU A 126 -22.23 -12.76 10.55
CA GLU A 126 -21.59 -11.51 10.08
C GLU A 126 -21.32 -11.56 8.58
N LEU A 127 -20.76 -12.70 8.10
CA LEU A 127 -20.49 -12.88 6.68
C LEU A 127 -21.77 -12.78 5.85
N LYS A 128 -22.84 -13.50 6.28
CA LYS A 128 -24.12 -13.49 5.59
C LYS A 128 -24.71 -12.06 5.53
N HIS A 129 -24.74 -11.38 6.65
CA HIS A 129 -25.23 -10.00 6.73
C HIS A 129 -24.45 -9.05 5.79
N PHE A 130 -23.13 -9.20 5.77
CA PHE A 130 -22.26 -8.37 4.92
C PHE A 130 -22.49 -8.64 3.42
N ILE A 131 -22.56 -9.89 3.01
CA ILE A 131 -22.81 -10.27 1.60
C ILE A 131 -24.21 -9.78 1.18
N GLU A 132 -25.24 -9.96 2.02
CA GLU A 132 -26.59 -9.45 1.75
C GLU A 132 -26.62 -7.94 1.52
N LYS A 133 -25.91 -7.20 2.37
CA LYS A 133 -25.75 -5.74 2.22
C LYS A 133 -25.03 -5.38 0.93
N ALA A 134 -23.95 -6.07 0.60
CA ALA A 134 -23.16 -5.83 -0.61
C ALA A 134 -23.93 -6.22 -1.89
N THR A 135 -24.70 -7.32 -1.88
CA THR A 135 -25.47 -7.80 -3.03
C THR A 135 -26.76 -7.01 -3.25
N ASN A 136 -27.34 -6.40 -2.22
CA ASN A 136 -28.45 -5.46 -2.38
C ASN A 136 -28.04 -4.22 -3.19
N ILE A 137 -26.75 -3.87 -3.16
CA ILE A 137 -26.20 -2.76 -3.94
C ILE A 137 -25.91 -3.22 -5.39
N ASN A 138 -25.43 -4.43 -5.59
CA ASN A 138 -25.16 -4.95 -6.95
C ASN A 138 -25.08 -6.48 -7.02
N LYS A 139 -26.12 -7.12 -7.55
CA LYS A 139 -26.24 -8.59 -7.67
C LYS A 139 -25.27 -9.26 -8.67
N LYS A 140 -24.56 -8.48 -9.49
CA LYS A 140 -23.73 -9.01 -10.60
C LYS A 140 -22.24 -9.06 -10.30
N HIS A 141 -21.80 -8.48 -9.19
CA HIS A 141 -20.38 -8.41 -8.88
C HIS A 141 -19.97 -9.42 -7.81
N PRO A 142 -18.85 -10.12 -8.03
CA PRO A 142 -18.37 -11.09 -7.05
C PRO A 142 -17.89 -10.40 -5.77
N VAL A 143 -17.98 -11.13 -4.67
CA VAL A 143 -17.39 -10.77 -3.38
C VAL A 143 -16.12 -11.61 -3.21
N THR A 144 -15.00 -10.95 -2.91
CA THR A 144 -13.74 -11.63 -2.61
C THR A 144 -13.64 -11.88 -1.11
N ILE A 145 -13.37 -13.12 -0.74
CA ILE A 145 -13.15 -13.55 0.64
C ILE A 145 -11.73 -14.04 0.76
N SER A 146 -11.02 -13.58 1.79
CA SER A 146 -9.68 -14.05 2.11
C SER A 146 -9.55 -14.42 3.59
N LYS A 147 -8.70 -15.41 3.88
CA LYS A 147 -8.33 -15.71 5.28
C LYS A 147 -7.67 -14.50 5.89
N TYR A 148 -8.16 -14.07 7.06
CA TYR A 148 -7.49 -13.05 7.85
C TYR A 148 -6.48 -13.71 8.79
N ILE A 149 -5.22 -13.28 8.70
CA ILE A 149 -4.13 -13.81 9.51
C ILE A 149 -3.97 -12.91 10.72
N THR A 150 -4.46 -13.37 11.87
CA THR A 150 -4.38 -12.61 13.13
C THR A 150 -2.96 -12.56 13.68
N ASN A 151 -2.63 -11.48 14.38
CA ASN A 151 -1.33 -11.25 15.03
C ASN A 151 -0.13 -11.38 14.08
N ALA A 152 -0.34 -11.07 12.80
CA ALA A 152 0.73 -10.94 11.84
C ALA A 152 1.35 -9.54 11.91
N ARG A 153 2.64 -9.44 11.64
CA ARG A 153 3.33 -8.17 11.46
C ARG A 153 3.21 -7.73 10.02
N GLU A 154 2.94 -6.47 9.82
CA GLU A 154 2.93 -5.87 8.48
C GLU A 154 4.26 -5.19 8.21
N ILE A 155 4.78 -5.42 7.01
CA ILE A 155 6.08 -4.93 6.57
C ILE A 155 5.94 -4.38 5.18
N GLU A 156 6.46 -3.19 4.96
CA GLU A 156 6.50 -2.55 3.65
C GLU A 156 7.86 -2.70 3.00
N PHE A 157 7.84 -2.95 1.72
CA PHE A 157 8.98 -2.90 0.82
C PHE A 157 8.71 -1.82 -0.21
N ASP A 158 9.41 -0.70 -0.10
CA ASP A 158 9.36 0.38 -1.08
C ASP A 158 10.58 0.29 -1.97
N GLY A 159 10.39 0.21 -3.26
CA GLY A 159 11.47 0.02 -4.21
C GLY A 159 11.31 0.79 -5.51
N VAL A 160 12.42 0.94 -6.22
CA VAL A 160 12.45 1.42 -7.61
C VAL A 160 13.13 0.37 -8.45
N ALA A 161 12.55 0.05 -9.59
CA ALA A 161 13.13 -0.88 -10.56
C ALA A 161 13.25 -0.23 -11.93
N GLU A 162 14.13 -0.79 -12.76
CA GLU A 162 14.27 -0.46 -14.16
C GLU A 162 14.29 -1.76 -14.95
N LYS A 163 13.32 -1.93 -15.86
CA LYS A 163 13.17 -3.13 -16.71
C LYS A 163 13.22 -4.42 -15.89
N GLY A 164 12.50 -4.45 -14.78
CA GLY A 164 12.40 -5.58 -13.88
C GLY A 164 13.60 -5.79 -12.93
N ILE A 165 14.59 -4.92 -12.96
CA ILE A 165 15.77 -4.99 -12.09
C ILE A 165 15.63 -3.97 -10.98
N VAL A 166 15.55 -4.42 -9.73
CA VAL A 166 15.47 -3.55 -8.55
C VAL A 166 16.76 -2.76 -8.39
N LYS A 167 16.67 -1.43 -8.36
CA LYS A 167 17.78 -0.48 -8.29
C LYS A 167 18.05 0.03 -6.88
N VAL A 168 16.98 0.27 -6.14
CA VAL A 168 17.01 0.71 -4.75
C VAL A 168 15.78 0.17 -4.04
N PHE A 169 15.90 -0.10 -2.76
CA PHE A 169 14.76 -0.47 -1.91
C PHE A 169 15.02 -0.16 -0.44
N ALA A 170 13.94 -0.04 0.30
CA ALA A 170 13.96 0.03 1.76
C ALA A 170 12.87 -0.87 2.34
N ILE A 171 13.15 -1.48 3.50
CA ILE A 171 12.20 -2.31 4.23
C ILE A 171 11.90 -1.61 5.54
N SER A 172 10.63 -1.36 5.79
CA SER A 172 10.12 -0.75 7.02
C SER A 172 9.02 -1.63 7.63
N ASN A 173 8.77 -1.51 8.92
CA ASN A 173 7.72 -2.27 9.58
C ASN A 173 6.70 -1.36 10.24
N HIS A 174 5.46 -1.84 10.34
CA HIS A 174 4.40 -1.20 11.11
C HIS A 174 4.57 -1.49 12.60
N ILE A 175 4.21 -0.53 13.44
CA ILE A 175 4.06 -0.75 14.90
C ILE A 175 2.78 -1.54 15.15
N GLU A 176 1.72 -1.18 14.45
CA GLU A 176 0.42 -1.84 14.52
C GLU A 176 0.46 -3.23 13.90
N HIS A 177 -0.43 -4.10 14.35
CA HIS A 177 -0.64 -5.38 13.68
C HIS A 177 -1.32 -5.20 12.33
N ALA A 178 -1.17 -6.20 11.44
CA ALA A 178 -1.81 -6.20 10.14
C ALA A 178 -3.34 -6.01 10.24
N GLY A 179 -3.87 -5.17 9.35
CA GLY A 179 -5.30 -4.80 9.32
C GLY A 179 -5.58 -3.32 9.49
N VAL A 180 -4.55 -2.52 9.79
CA VAL A 180 -4.60 -1.05 9.72
C VAL A 180 -4.11 -0.62 8.33
N HIS A 181 -4.80 0.33 7.69
CA HIS A 181 -4.36 0.84 6.38
C HIS A 181 -2.94 1.41 6.47
N SER A 182 -2.07 1.08 5.52
CA SER A 182 -0.64 1.47 5.54
C SER A 182 -0.43 2.99 5.64
N GLY A 183 -1.36 3.80 5.09
CA GLY A 183 -1.36 5.25 5.25
C GLY A 183 -1.59 5.73 6.67
N ASP A 184 -2.28 4.93 7.49
CA ASP A 184 -2.64 5.22 8.88
C ASP A 184 -1.69 4.54 9.87
N ALA A 185 -0.87 3.62 9.41
CA ALA A 185 0.07 2.91 10.24
C ALA A 185 1.29 3.77 10.61
N THR A 186 1.80 3.52 11.82
CA THR A 186 3.08 4.05 12.27
C THR A 186 4.20 3.19 11.71
N ILE A 187 5.08 3.79 10.91
CA ILE A 187 6.15 3.08 10.21
C ILE A 187 7.49 3.34 10.88
N VAL A 188 8.24 2.27 11.12
CA VAL A 188 9.59 2.30 11.69
C VAL A 188 10.61 1.91 10.63
N TYR A 189 11.68 2.67 10.50
CA TYR A 189 12.82 2.38 9.65
C TYR A 189 14.14 2.57 10.45
N PRO A 190 15.10 1.65 10.32
CA PRO A 190 15.05 0.35 9.65
C PRO A 190 14.03 -0.61 10.29
N ALA A 191 13.65 -1.65 9.56
CA ALA A 191 12.74 -2.68 10.07
C ALA A 191 13.44 -3.55 11.14
N GLU A 192 13.51 -3.06 12.37
CA GLU A 192 14.28 -3.68 13.48
C GLU A 192 13.81 -5.08 13.88
N ARG A 193 12.53 -5.36 13.63
CA ARG A 193 11.89 -6.62 14.07
C ARG A 193 11.77 -7.65 12.95
N VAL A 194 12.41 -7.41 11.81
CA VAL A 194 12.44 -8.36 10.71
C VAL A 194 13.63 -9.28 10.90
N ARG A 195 13.36 -10.58 11.07
CA ARG A 195 14.42 -11.57 11.14
C ARG A 195 15.15 -11.64 9.79
N PHE A 196 16.44 -11.92 9.82
CA PHE A 196 17.31 -12.00 8.64
C PHE A 196 16.68 -12.83 7.50
N PHE A 197 16.23 -14.06 7.79
CA PHE A 197 15.62 -14.93 6.77
C PHE A 197 14.33 -14.35 6.15
N SER A 198 13.48 -13.69 6.93
CA SER A 198 12.28 -13.04 6.38
C SER A 198 12.64 -11.86 5.49
N GLY A 199 13.67 -11.10 5.85
CA GLY A 199 14.17 -10.00 5.04
C GLY A 199 14.73 -10.48 3.69
N GLU A 200 15.57 -11.52 3.68
CA GLU A 200 16.07 -12.10 2.43
C GLU A 200 14.95 -12.65 1.55
N ARG A 201 13.96 -13.33 2.15
CA ARG A 201 12.81 -13.85 1.40
C ARG A 201 11.99 -12.73 0.77
N MET A 202 11.76 -11.61 1.49
CA MET A 202 11.06 -10.45 0.92
C MET A 202 11.83 -9.84 -0.26
N ILE A 203 13.14 -9.71 -0.15
CA ILE A 203 14.00 -9.21 -1.24
C ILE A 203 13.92 -10.13 -2.46
N GLU A 204 13.95 -11.43 -2.24
CA GLU A 204 13.81 -12.43 -3.32
C GLU A 204 12.46 -12.31 -4.02
N ILE A 205 11.35 -12.26 -3.26
CA ILE A 205 10.00 -12.08 -3.78
C ILE A 205 9.91 -10.77 -4.57
N ALA A 206 10.41 -9.66 -4.02
CA ALA A 206 10.39 -8.36 -4.70
C ALA A 206 11.13 -8.40 -6.04
N LYS A 207 12.28 -9.09 -6.12
CA LYS A 207 13.02 -9.30 -7.38
C LYS A 207 12.24 -10.16 -8.38
N GLN A 208 11.61 -11.24 -7.92
CA GLN A 208 10.80 -12.12 -8.77
C GLN A 208 9.60 -11.37 -9.36
N LEU A 209 8.87 -10.63 -8.52
CA LEU A 209 7.72 -9.84 -8.95
C LEU A 209 8.13 -8.70 -9.88
N SER A 210 9.19 -7.97 -9.54
CA SER A 210 9.71 -6.89 -10.36
C SER A 210 10.07 -7.38 -11.77
N LYS A 211 10.74 -8.53 -11.86
CA LYS A 211 11.11 -9.16 -13.13
C LYS A 211 9.88 -9.64 -13.91
N SER A 212 8.93 -10.30 -13.25
CA SER A 212 7.75 -10.88 -13.90
C SER A 212 6.78 -9.82 -14.44
N LEU A 213 6.72 -8.66 -13.78
CA LEU A 213 5.91 -7.49 -14.18
C LEU A 213 6.71 -6.45 -14.95
N ASN A 214 7.96 -6.76 -15.32
CA ASN A 214 8.87 -5.87 -16.06
C ASN A 214 8.84 -4.42 -15.54
N ILE A 215 8.90 -4.24 -14.22
CA ILE A 215 8.67 -2.95 -13.57
C ILE A 215 9.73 -1.94 -13.99
N SER A 216 9.29 -0.75 -14.36
CA SER A 216 10.12 0.44 -14.53
C SER A 216 9.49 1.59 -13.77
N GLY A 217 10.12 2.04 -12.70
CA GLY A 217 9.61 3.06 -11.80
C GLY A 217 9.40 2.56 -10.37
N PRO A 218 8.62 3.31 -9.58
CA PRO A 218 8.38 2.99 -8.18
C PRO A 218 7.39 1.84 -8.03
N PHE A 219 7.58 1.05 -6.98
CA PHE A 219 6.64 0.04 -6.54
C PHE A 219 6.69 -0.13 -5.02
N ASN A 220 5.58 -0.55 -4.46
CA ASN A 220 5.45 -0.90 -3.06
C ASN A 220 4.87 -2.31 -2.95
N ILE A 221 5.39 -3.12 -2.03
CA ILE A 221 4.84 -4.43 -1.70
C ILE A 221 4.52 -4.44 -0.20
N GLN A 222 3.28 -4.82 0.12
CA GLN A 222 2.88 -5.07 1.50
C GLN A 222 2.99 -6.55 1.80
N PHE A 223 3.78 -6.86 2.82
CA PHE A 223 4.00 -8.21 3.32
C PHE A 223 3.36 -8.40 4.69
N MET A 224 2.92 -9.61 4.96
CA MET A 224 2.68 -10.07 6.31
C MET A 224 3.71 -11.12 6.71
N VAL A 225 4.17 -11.04 7.95
CA VAL A 225 5.07 -12.03 8.53
C VAL A 225 4.41 -12.63 9.78
N LYS A 226 4.22 -13.94 9.76
CA LYS A 226 3.75 -14.73 10.89
C LYS A 226 4.53 -16.04 10.97
N ASP A 227 5.01 -16.39 12.15
CA ASP A 227 5.74 -17.64 12.41
C ASP A 227 6.90 -17.90 11.44
N ASN A 228 7.62 -16.84 11.07
CA ASN A 228 8.69 -16.75 10.04
C ASN A 228 8.22 -16.98 8.59
N GLU A 229 6.95 -17.16 8.35
CA GLU A 229 6.39 -17.25 7.01
C GLU A 229 6.08 -15.85 6.47
N VAL A 230 6.44 -15.63 5.21
CA VAL A 230 6.23 -14.36 4.51
C VAL A 230 5.08 -14.52 3.52
N TYR A 231 4.07 -13.68 3.63
CA TYR A 231 2.91 -13.62 2.75
C TYR A 231 2.86 -12.28 2.05
N VAL A 232 2.54 -12.27 0.76
CA VAL A 232 2.25 -11.03 0.03
C VAL A 232 0.78 -10.68 0.21
N ILE A 233 0.50 -9.45 0.61
CA ILE A 233 -0.87 -8.91 0.70
C ILE A 233 -1.27 -8.29 -0.63
N GLU A 234 -0.45 -7.32 -1.08
CA GLU A 234 -0.68 -6.57 -2.31
C GLU A 234 0.61 -5.96 -2.83
N MET A 235 0.57 -5.55 -4.08
CA MET A 235 1.62 -4.79 -4.72
C MET A 235 1.03 -3.60 -5.46
N ASN A 236 1.62 -2.45 -5.25
CA ASN A 236 1.23 -1.21 -5.91
C ASN A 236 2.35 -0.78 -6.86
N LEU A 237 2.06 -0.60 -8.15
CA LEU A 237 3.03 -0.15 -9.16
C LEU A 237 3.08 1.37 -9.25
N ARG A 238 3.22 2.00 -8.12
CA ARG A 238 3.28 3.45 -7.93
C ARG A 238 4.04 3.81 -6.66
N ALA A 239 4.43 5.07 -6.55
CA ALA A 239 5.00 5.60 -5.33
C ALA A 239 3.96 5.55 -4.19
N SER A 240 4.36 4.99 -3.05
CA SER A 240 3.60 5.00 -1.81
C SER A 240 3.76 6.34 -1.10
N ARG A 241 2.93 6.59 -0.09
CA ARG A 241 3.09 7.76 0.79
C ARG A 241 4.37 7.69 1.62
N THR A 242 4.99 6.52 1.72
CA THR A 242 6.23 6.30 2.46
C THR A 242 7.48 6.77 1.69
N PHE A 243 7.42 6.93 0.37
CA PHE A 243 8.58 7.31 -0.45
C PHE A 243 9.29 8.61 0.00
N PRO A 244 8.61 9.72 0.35
CA PRO A 244 9.29 10.91 0.86
C PRO A 244 10.02 10.64 2.18
N PHE A 245 9.40 9.87 3.08
CA PHE A 245 10.00 9.45 4.34
C PHE A 245 11.25 8.60 4.08
N ILE A 246 11.14 7.54 3.28
CA ILE A 246 12.26 6.65 2.94
C ILE A 246 13.40 7.41 2.28
N SER A 247 13.11 8.35 1.37
CA SER A 247 14.15 9.18 0.75
C SER A 247 14.95 9.97 1.79
N LYS A 248 14.27 10.54 2.78
CA LYS A 248 14.94 11.32 3.85
C LYS A 248 15.74 10.45 4.80
N VAL A 249 15.18 9.31 5.22
CA VAL A 249 15.83 8.46 6.24
C VAL A 249 16.97 7.62 5.69
N THR A 250 16.98 7.34 4.39
CA THR A 250 18.07 6.59 3.73
C THR A 250 19.16 7.48 3.17
N GLY A 251 18.88 8.76 2.99
CA GLY A 251 19.76 9.71 2.30
C GLY A 251 19.85 9.48 0.78
N VAL A 252 19.03 8.59 0.22
CA VAL A 252 18.92 8.37 -1.23
C VAL A 252 17.67 9.05 -1.74
N ASN A 253 17.82 9.90 -2.75
CA ASN A 253 16.67 10.55 -3.39
C ASN A 253 15.93 9.56 -4.31
N PHE A 254 14.91 8.88 -3.76
CA PHE A 254 14.11 7.93 -4.51
C PHE A 254 13.39 8.57 -5.71
N ALA A 255 13.01 9.85 -5.63
CA ALA A 255 12.38 10.54 -6.75
C ALA A 255 13.33 10.67 -7.94
N GLU A 256 14.62 10.95 -7.72
CA GLU A 256 15.64 10.97 -8.76
C GLU A 256 15.82 9.60 -9.39
N VAL A 257 15.91 8.54 -8.57
CA VAL A 257 16.04 7.16 -9.07
C VAL A 257 14.81 6.75 -9.88
N ILE A 258 13.60 7.18 -9.49
CA ILE A 258 12.36 6.96 -10.25
C ILE A 258 12.47 7.61 -11.63
N VAL A 259 12.84 8.88 -11.70
CA VAL A 259 12.99 9.58 -12.98
C VAL A 259 14.06 8.91 -13.84
N ASP A 260 15.22 8.59 -13.29
CA ASP A 260 16.28 7.91 -14.01
C ASP A 260 15.84 6.55 -14.55
N SER A 261 15.00 5.81 -13.82
CA SER A 261 14.47 4.52 -14.26
C SER A 261 13.58 4.62 -15.50
N PHE A 262 12.85 5.72 -15.66
CA PHE A 262 12.02 5.95 -16.84
C PHE A 262 12.84 6.14 -18.12
N PHE A 263 14.08 6.62 -17.96
CA PHE A 263 15.00 6.91 -19.07
C PHE A 263 16.12 5.86 -19.23
N GLY A 264 16.09 4.78 -18.47
CA GLY A 264 17.10 3.73 -18.56
C GLY A 264 18.46 4.15 -17.99
N LYS A 265 18.47 5.04 -17.00
CA LYS A 265 19.69 5.63 -16.39
C LYS A 265 19.84 5.31 -14.92
N ALA A 266 18.92 4.57 -14.31
CA ALA A 266 18.94 4.30 -12.89
C ALA A 266 20.17 3.46 -12.50
N LYS A 267 20.92 3.96 -11.53
CA LYS A 267 22.07 3.26 -10.94
C LYS A 267 21.62 2.34 -9.83
N ASP A 268 22.42 1.35 -9.51
CA ASP A 268 22.21 0.49 -8.35
C ASP A 268 22.65 1.22 -7.08
N TYR A 269 21.75 1.33 -6.11
CA TYR A 269 22.03 1.93 -4.81
C TYR A 269 22.02 0.85 -3.73
N LYS A 270 23.08 0.81 -2.92
CA LYS A 270 23.11 0.04 -1.67
C LYS A 270 22.91 1.01 -0.53
N ILE A 271 21.74 0.96 0.10
CA ILE A 271 21.46 1.75 1.28
C ILE A 271 22.29 1.22 2.45
N LYS A 272 23.02 2.12 3.10
CA LYS A 272 23.65 1.83 4.38
C LYS A 272 22.61 2.08 5.49
N TYR A 273 22.45 1.12 6.37
CA TYR A 273 21.60 1.31 7.53
C TYR A 273 22.13 2.46 8.38
N PRO A 274 21.29 3.42 8.75
CA PRO A 274 21.69 4.53 9.61
C PRO A 274 21.96 4.02 11.04
N ASN A 275 22.69 4.82 11.82
CA ASN A 275 22.89 4.57 13.26
C ASN A 275 21.78 5.21 14.12
N TYR A 276 20.64 5.49 13.54
CA TYR A 276 19.45 6.02 14.19
C TYR A 276 18.22 5.26 13.72
N VAL A 277 17.14 5.37 14.47
CA VAL A 277 15.82 4.89 14.09
C VAL A 277 14.96 6.09 13.69
N ALA A 278 14.19 5.91 12.64
CA ALA A 278 13.21 6.90 12.20
C ALA A 278 11.80 6.33 12.29
N VAL A 279 10.87 7.16 12.72
CA VAL A 279 9.44 6.81 12.82
C VAL A 279 8.62 7.83 12.05
N LYS A 280 7.77 7.33 11.16
CA LYS A 280 6.71 8.08 10.51
C LYS A 280 5.40 7.82 11.25
N ALA A 281 4.78 8.84 11.80
CA ALA A 281 3.46 8.73 12.42
C ALA A 281 2.41 9.51 11.62
N PRO A 282 1.19 8.96 11.48
CA PRO A 282 0.10 9.63 10.79
C PRO A 282 -0.48 10.79 11.62
N GLN A 283 -1.05 11.76 10.93
CA GLN A 283 -1.83 12.84 11.50
C GLN A 283 -3.30 12.67 11.11
N PHE A 284 -4.19 12.75 12.08
CA PHE A 284 -5.62 12.58 11.88
C PHE A 284 -6.39 13.86 12.16
N SER A 285 -7.24 14.29 11.23
CA SER A 285 -8.12 15.44 11.44
C SER A 285 -9.19 15.18 12.50
N PHE A 286 -9.64 13.93 12.67
CA PHE A 286 -10.61 13.58 13.70
C PHE A 286 -10.08 13.83 15.12
N ALA A 287 -8.76 13.83 15.34
CA ALA A 287 -8.18 14.19 16.64
C ALA A 287 -8.53 15.62 17.09
N ARG A 288 -9.03 16.46 16.17
CA ARG A 288 -9.48 17.83 16.42
C ARG A 288 -11.00 17.95 16.51
N MET A 289 -11.73 16.85 16.27
CA MET A 289 -13.20 16.83 16.29
C MET A 289 -13.69 16.08 17.52
N GLU A 290 -14.47 16.77 18.34
CA GLU A 290 -15.08 16.18 19.53
C GLU A 290 -16.06 15.07 19.13
N GLY A 291 -15.96 13.90 19.78
CA GLY A 291 -16.83 12.76 19.55
C GLY A 291 -16.55 11.95 18.28
N ALA A 292 -15.47 12.25 17.55
CA ALA A 292 -15.05 11.42 16.42
C ALA A 292 -14.50 10.08 16.89
N ASP A 293 -14.80 9.00 16.15
CA ASP A 293 -14.28 7.66 16.43
C ASP A 293 -12.80 7.59 16.04
N PRO A 294 -11.88 7.31 16.98
CA PRO A 294 -10.45 7.17 16.70
C PRO A 294 -10.04 5.77 16.24
N ALA A 295 -10.99 4.85 16.07
CA ALA A 295 -10.67 3.47 15.70
C ALA A 295 -10.05 3.43 14.29
N LEU A 296 -8.86 2.83 14.20
CA LEU A 296 -8.18 2.57 12.94
C LEU A 296 -8.70 1.27 12.32
N GLY A 297 -8.72 1.23 11.00
CA GLY A 297 -9.21 0.09 10.26
C GLY A 297 -8.52 -0.04 8.90
N VAL A 298 -9.18 -0.77 8.02
CA VAL A 298 -8.68 -1.07 6.67
C VAL A 298 -8.82 0.11 5.71
N GLU A 299 -9.57 1.17 6.08
CA GLU A 299 -9.71 2.40 5.31
C GLU A 299 -8.80 3.49 5.86
N MET A 300 -8.24 4.27 4.94
CA MET A 300 -7.36 5.37 5.31
C MET A 300 -8.14 6.58 5.83
N GLY A 301 -7.85 6.99 7.08
CA GLY A 301 -8.41 8.17 7.73
C GLY A 301 -7.40 9.31 7.94
N SER A 302 -6.11 9.07 7.72
CA SER A 302 -5.07 10.07 7.95
C SER A 302 -5.06 11.17 6.89
N THR A 303 -4.75 12.39 7.32
CA THR A 303 -4.73 13.60 6.49
C THR A 303 -3.33 14.22 6.37
N GLY A 304 -2.34 13.66 7.03
CA GLY A 304 -0.96 14.10 7.02
C GLY A 304 -0.06 13.11 7.75
N GLU A 305 1.22 13.45 7.85
CA GLU A 305 2.21 12.61 8.52
C GLU A 305 3.37 13.45 9.03
N VAL A 306 4.04 12.94 10.05
CA VAL A 306 5.28 13.50 10.59
C VAL A 306 6.35 12.42 10.61
N ALA A 307 7.62 12.83 10.52
CA ALA A 307 8.76 11.94 10.67
C ALA A 307 9.70 12.46 11.76
N CYS A 308 10.06 11.59 12.68
CA CYS A 308 11.01 11.90 13.76
C CYS A 308 12.11 10.86 13.85
N PHE A 309 13.22 11.26 14.46
CA PHE A 309 14.43 10.45 14.58
C PHE A 309 14.79 10.28 16.07
N GLY A 310 15.34 9.15 16.41
CA GLY A 310 15.83 8.83 17.76
C GLY A 310 16.94 7.79 17.73
N ASP A 311 17.58 7.57 18.86
CA ASP A 311 18.54 6.49 19.01
C ASP A 311 17.83 5.13 19.15
N THR A 312 16.56 5.16 19.57
CA THR A 312 15.68 3.99 19.66
C THR A 312 14.34 4.24 18.98
N ALA A 313 13.60 3.17 18.68
CA ALA A 313 12.26 3.27 18.10
C ALA A 313 11.27 3.96 19.04
N GLU A 314 11.37 3.70 20.34
CA GLU A 314 10.52 4.32 21.37
C GLU A 314 10.74 5.83 21.45
N GLU A 315 11.99 6.28 21.39
CA GLU A 315 12.33 7.70 21.37
C GLU A 315 11.78 8.40 20.14
N ALA A 316 12.06 7.84 18.96
CA ALA A 316 11.56 8.38 17.68
C ALA A 316 10.02 8.40 17.66
N TYR A 317 9.39 7.35 18.18
CA TYR A 317 7.93 7.25 18.26
C TYR A 317 7.35 8.31 19.21
N LEU A 318 7.90 8.46 20.41
CA LEU A 318 7.47 9.50 21.33
C LEU A 318 7.59 10.89 20.72
N LYS A 319 8.71 11.19 20.05
CA LYS A 319 8.90 12.47 19.36
C LYS A 319 7.83 12.69 18.28
N SER A 320 7.49 11.64 17.52
CA SER A 320 6.47 11.74 16.48
C SER A 320 5.07 11.99 17.07
N LEU A 321 4.71 11.32 18.16
CA LEU A 321 3.45 11.57 18.86
C LEU A 321 3.35 12.99 19.41
N LEU A 322 4.42 13.51 20.02
CA LEU A 322 4.47 14.90 20.48
C LEU A 322 4.31 15.88 19.30
N SER A 323 4.89 15.57 18.15
CA SER A 323 4.78 16.39 16.94
C SER A 323 3.38 16.37 16.32
N THR A 324 2.59 15.32 16.55
CA THR A 324 1.18 15.25 16.13
C THR A 324 0.20 15.88 17.12
N GLY A 325 0.71 16.46 18.21
CA GLY A 325 -0.08 17.23 19.19
C GLY A 325 -0.39 16.50 20.49
N LEU A 326 0.16 15.29 20.70
CA LEU A 326 0.08 14.64 22.02
C LEU A 326 0.74 15.53 23.07
N SER A 327 0.07 15.73 24.20
CA SER A 327 0.59 16.49 25.33
C SER A 327 0.74 15.60 26.56
N LEU A 328 1.93 15.51 27.10
CA LEU A 328 2.24 14.76 28.32
C LEU A 328 2.24 15.65 29.59
N LYS A 329 1.74 16.88 29.48
CA LYS A 329 1.77 17.82 30.62
C LYS A 329 0.81 17.38 31.72
N ASN A 330 1.36 17.28 32.95
CA ASN A 330 0.65 17.16 34.24
C ASN A 330 -0.26 15.95 34.41
N LYS A 331 0.25 14.71 34.21
CA LYS A 331 -0.73 13.63 34.09
C LYS A 331 -0.35 12.38 34.87
N SER A 332 -1.35 11.83 35.52
CA SER A 332 -1.40 10.41 35.82
C SER A 332 -1.74 9.64 34.56
N ALA A 333 -1.12 8.51 34.36
CA ALA A 333 -1.42 7.64 33.22
C ALA A 333 -2.14 6.37 33.70
N LEU A 334 -3.24 6.03 33.05
CA LEU A 334 -3.83 4.70 33.14
C LEU A 334 -3.30 3.88 31.97
N VAL A 335 -2.59 2.81 32.27
CA VAL A 335 -2.07 1.90 31.23
C VAL A 335 -2.89 0.62 31.25
N THR A 336 -3.52 0.30 30.11
CA THR A 336 -4.19 -0.98 29.87
C THR A 336 -3.48 -1.70 28.74
N ILE A 337 -2.99 -2.89 29.00
CA ILE A 337 -2.29 -3.71 28.00
C ILE A 337 -3.17 -4.92 27.73
N GLY A 338 -3.66 -5.04 26.52
CA GLY A 338 -4.33 -6.24 26.02
C GLY A 338 -3.29 -7.35 25.78
N GLY A 339 -3.63 -8.58 26.17
CA GLY A 339 -2.82 -9.78 25.94
C GLY A 339 -3.10 -10.41 24.59
#